data_e5ca199139606857726452a68b6f64a8
#
_entry.id   e5ca199139606857726452a68b6f64a8
#
_cell.length_a   1.000
_cell.length_b   1.000
_cell.length_c   1.000
_cell.angle_alpha   90.00
_cell.angle_beta   90.00
_cell.angle_gamma   90.00
#
_symmetry.space_group_name_H-M   'P 1'
#
loop_
_entity.id
_entity.type
_entity.pdbx_description
1 polymer ?
#
loop_
_entity_poly.entity_id
_entity_poly.type
_entity_poly.pdbx_seq_one_letter_code
_entity_poly.pdbx_strand_id
1 'polypeptide(L)'
;MDKAQLLHEMQVGRESLKEMLAHLNAVQMEVEKTLYDSWSVKDLLAHLGFWERRTATVFKVLQAGDSVPSMGGFSMDEVNARTFTANHGRPLEEVQAEEQAAYQDLQALVEKAPENDLFDPQRFSWTSGQPFFEWIEGDSFGHYQEHLPALQEWVNKTK
;
A
#
# COMPACT_ATOMS: atom_id res chain seq x y z
N MET A 1 18.55 -9.44 -2.36
CA MET A 1 17.18 -9.80 -2.83
C MET A 1 17.18 -9.84 -4.35
N ASP A 2 16.47 -10.76 -4.92
CA ASP A 2 16.20 -10.82 -6.35
C ASP A 2 14.68 -10.66 -6.61
N LYS A 3 14.29 -10.60 -7.87
CA LYS A 3 12.89 -10.39 -8.24
C LYS A 3 11.96 -11.52 -7.75
N ALA A 4 12.43 -12.77 -7.78
CA ALA A 4 11.63 -13.90 -7.29
C ALA A 4 11.37 -13.80 -5.79
N GLN A 5 12.38 -13.39 -5.03
CA GLN A 5 12.25 -13.15 -3.59
C GLN A 5 11.31 -11.97 -3.31
N LEU A 6 11.44 -10.86 -4.06
CA LEU A 6 10.55 -9.71 -3.90
C LEU A 6 9.09 -10.07 -4.15
N LEU A 7 8.81 -10.78 -5.23
CA LEU A 7 7.46 -11.25 -5.55
C LEU A 7 6.92 -12.22 -4.49
N HIS A 8 7.77 -13.08 -3.96
CA HIS A 8 7.41 -14.00 -2.87
C HIS A 8 7.02 -13.22 -1.59
N GLU A 9 7.84 -12.23 -1.19
CA GLU A 9 7.53 -11.40 -0.02
C GLU A 9 6.24 -10.59 -0.21
N MET A 10 6.02 -10.05 -1.40
CA MET A 10 4.77 -9.38 -1.73
C MET A 10 3.57 -10.33 -1.58
N GLN A 11 3.68 -11.54 -2.09
CA GLN A 11 2.62 -12.55 -2.00
C GLN A 11 2.35 -12.96 -0.54
N VAL A 12 3.38 -13.28 0.22
CA VAL A 12 3.26 -13.68 1.64
C VAL A 12 2.63 -12.56 2.47
N GLY A 13 3.09 -11.32 2.29
CA GLY A 13 2.51 -10.16 2.97
C GLY A 13 1.04 -9.95 2.60
N ARG A 14 0.72 -10.10 1.32
CA ARG A 14 -0.66 -9.98 0.84
C ARG A 14 -1.59 -11.04 1.40
N GLU A 15 -1.14 -12.28 1.45
CA GLU A 15 -1.90 -13.40 2.05
C GLU A 15 -2.14 -13.15 3.53
N SER A 16 -1.14 -12.70 4.28
CA SER A 16 -1.28 -12.35 5.70
C SER A 16 -2.35 -11.27 5.92
N LEU A 17 -2.35 -10.22 5.10
CA LEU A 17 -3.38 -9.18 5.16
C LEU A 17 -4.78 -9.75 4.88
N LYS A 18 -4.92 -10.55 3.83
CA LYS A 18 -6.19 -11.19 3.45
C LYS A 18 -6.72 -12.11 4.54
N GLU A 19 -5.86 -12.93 5.13
CA GLU A 19 -6.24 -13.82 6.23
C GLU A 19 -6.77 -13.04 7.43
N MET A 20 -6.11 -11.94 7.77
CA MET A 20 -6.58 -11.07 8.86
C MET A 20 -7.94 -10.46 8.55
N LEU A 21 -8.13 -9.93 7.35
CA LEU A 21 -9.40 -9.33 6.91
C LEU A 21 -10.53 -10.36 6.82
N ALA A 22 -10.23 -11.62 6.53
CA ALA A 22 -11.22 -12.70 6.46
C ALA A 22 -11.93 -12.98 7.79
N HIS A 23 -11.37 -12.55 8.92
CA HIS A 23 -12.02 -12.64 10.24
C HIS A 23 -13.07 -11.55 10.49
N LEU A 24 -13.19 -10.56 9.60
CA LEU A 24 -14.08 -9.41 9.74
C LEU A 24 -15.19 -9.45 8.68
N ASN A 25 -16.42 -9.12 9.09
CA ASN A 25 -17.51 -8.88 8.16
C ASN A 25 -17.56 -7.39 7.74
N ALA A 26 -18.42 -7.06 6.79
CA ALA A 26 -18.55 -5.69 6.27
C ALA A 26 -18.88 -4.67 7.36
N VAL A 27 -19.75 -5.00 8.28
CA VAL A 27 -20.13 -4.10 9.39
C VAL A 27 -18.92 -3.81 10.28
N GLN A 28 -18.14 -4.85 10.63
CA GLN A 28 -16.94 -4.71 11.46
C GLN A 28 -15.85 -3.90 10.79
N MET A 29 -15.74 -3.95 9.47
CA MET A 29 -14.77 -3.14 8.69
C MET A 29 -15.13 -1.65 8.65
N GLU A 30 -16.38 -1.30 8.88
CA GLU A 30 -16.86 0.09 8.84
C GLU A 30 -17.06 0.73 10.24
N VAL A 31 -16.79 0.00 11.31
CA VAL A 31 -16.86 0.57 12.67
C VAL A 31 -15.77 1.64 12.82
N GLU A 32 -16.20 2.86 13.08
CA GLU A 32 -15.32 4.00 13.25
C GLU A 32 -14.48 3.92 14.53
N LYS A 33 -13.31 4.54 14.48
CA LYS A 33 -12.40 4.68 15.65
C LYS A 33 -11.94 3.34 16.24
N THR A 34 -11.77 2.34 15.39
CA THR A 34 -11.28 1.02 15.81
C THR A 34 -9.76 0.90 15.69
N LEU A 35 -9.15 1.66 14.77
CA LEU A 35 -7.71 1.68 14.53
C LEU A 35 -7.18 3.08 14.83
N TYR A 36 -6.14 3.18 15.64
CA TYR A 36 -5.44 4.45 15.92
C TYR A 36 -6.35 5.57 16.44
N ASP A 37 -7.42 5.22 17.16
CA ASP A 37 -8.43 6.14 17.73
C ASP A 37 -9.22 6.97 16.69
N SER A 38 -8.99 6.77 15.40
CA SER A 38 -9.63 7.58 14.35
C SER A 38 -10.14 6.78 13.16
N TRP A 39 -9.52 5.67 12.78
CA TRP A 39 -9.82 4.94 11.54
C TRP A 39 -10.72 3.73 11.78
N SER A 40 -11.50 3.41 10.74
CA SER A 40 -12.08 2.09 10.52
C SER A 40 -11.09 1.23 9.71
N VAL A 41 -11.39 -0.08 9.58
CA VAL A 41 -10.63 -0.95 8.67
C VAL A 41 -10.76 -0.47 7.21
N LYS A 42 -11.94 0.02 6.82
CA LYS A 42 -12.12 0.65 5.50
C LYS A 42 -11.16 1.81 5.27
N ASP A 43 -10.97 2.67 6.26
CA ASP A 43 -10.03 3.80 6.16
C ASP A 43 -8.58 3.32 6.01
N LEU A 44 -8.21 2.24 6.70
CA LEU A 44 -6.91 1.62 6.52
C LEU A 44 -6.73 1.08 5.10
N LEU A 45 -7.74 0.41 4.53
CA LEU A 45 -7.67 -0.08 3.15
C LEU A 45 -7.51 1.06 2.14
N ALA A 46 -8.21 2.17 2.35
CA ALA A 46 -8.03 3.37 1.52
C ALA A 46 -6.61 3.93 1.61
N HIS A 47 -6.04 3.93 2.83
CA HIS A 47 -4.66 4.35 3.09
C HIS A 47 -3.64 3.45 2.38
N LEU A 48 -3.77 2.13 2.53
CA LEU A 48 -2.89 1.16 1.86
C LEU A 48 -2.98 1.29 0.34
N GLY A 49 -4.19 1.36 -0.20
CA GLY A 49 -4.43 1.50 -1.64
C GLY A 49 -3.85 2.78 -2.23
N PHE A 50 -3.91 3.88 -1.48
CA PHE A 50 -3.29 5.14 -1.90
C PHE A 50 -1.77 4.99 -2.11
N TRP A 51 -1.07 4.43 -1.13
CA TRP A 51 0.38 4.31 -1.20
C TRP A 51 0.83 3.27 -2.23
N GLU A 52 0.14 2.15 -2.34
CA GLU A 52 0.38 1.16 -3.41
C GLU A 52 0.21 1.80 -4.80
N ARG A 53 -0.86 2.56 -4.99
CA ARG A 53 -1.13 3.27 -6.25
C ARG A 53 -0.07 4.34 -6.52
N ARG A 54 0.35 5.06 -5.49
CA ARG A 54 1.41 6.07 -5.60
C ARG A 54 2.72 5.44 -6.07
N THR A 55 3.15 4.34 -5.44
CA THR A 55 4.38 3.64 -5.81
C THR A 55 4.31 3.07 -7.23
N ALA A 56 3.18 2.49 -7.63
CA ALA A 56 2.98 2.03 -9.00
C ALA A 56 3.09 3.18 -10.01
N THR A 57 2.48 4.32 -9.71
CA THR A 57 2.55 5.52 -10.57
C THR A 57 3.96 6.05 -10.68
N VAL A 58 4.66 6.18 -9.56
CA VAL A 58 6.06 6.64 -9.54
C VAL A 58 6.94 5.71 -10.37
N PHE A 59 6.78 4.40 -10.21
CA PHE A 59 7.58 3.43 -10.95
C PHE A 59 7.37 3.54 -12.46
N LYS A 60 6.12 3.61 -12.92
CA LYS A 60 5.79 3.81 -14.34
C LYS A 60 6.42 5.07 -14.91
N VAL A 61 6.32 6.17 -14.18
CA VAL A 61 6.85 7.47 -14.59
C VAL A 61 8.38 7.43 -14.71
N LEU A 62 9.05 6.83 -13.73
CA LEU A 62 10.50 6.68 -13.74
C LEU A 62 10.98 5.78 -14.89
N GLN A 63 10.28 4.67 -15.14
CA GLN A 63 10.58 3.78 -16.25
C GLN A 63 10.41 4.47 -17.62
N ALA A 64 9.45 5.38 -17.72
CA ALA A 64 9.24 6.19 -18.94
C ALA A 64 10.24 7.34 -19.09
N GLY A 65 11.07 7.61 -18.09
CA GLY A 65 12.02 8.74 -18.10
C GLY A 65 11.36 10.09 -17.83
N ASP A 66 10.16 10.11 -17.30
CA ASP A 66 9.39 11.32 -16.98
C ASP A 66 9.65 11.79 -15.55
N SER A 67 9.18 13.00 -15.24
CA SER A 67 9.28 13.58 -13.89
C SER A 67 8.18 13.06 -12.98
N VAL A 68 8.56 12.68 -11.75
CA VAL A 68 7.60 12.22 -10.74
C VAL A 68 6.67 13.36 -10.33
N PRO A 69 5.34 13.16 -10.37
CA PRO A 69 4.38 14.18 -9.93
C PRO A 69 4.59 14.56 -8.46
N SER A 70 4.56 15.87 -8.16
CA SER A 70 4.63 16.36 -6.79
C SER A 70 3.38 15.97 -6.00
N MET A 71 3.55 15.74 -4.69
CA MET A 71 2.44 15.61 -3.75
C MET A 71 1.95 16.97 -3.21
N GLY A 72 2.29 18.08 -3.88
CA GLY A 72 1.80 19.42 -3.54
C GLY A 72 2.47 20.07 -2.33
N GLY A 73 3.65 19.59 -1.93
CA GLY A 73 4.39 20.13 -0.77
C GLY A 73 3.80 19.75 0.59
N PHE A 74 2.84 18.82 0.62
CA PHE A 74 2.26 18.31 1.86
C PHE A 74 3.20 17.31 2.55
N SER A 75 3.19 17.30 3.89
CA SER A 75 3.81 16.24 4.67
C SER A 75 3.08 14.90 4.46
N MET A 76 3.71 13.79 4.83
CA MET A 76 3.05 12.47 4.77
C MET A 76 1.80 12.42 5.63
N ASP A 77 1.83 13.02 6.82
CA ASP A 77 0.66 13.10 7.71
C ASP A 77 -0.48 13.89 7.07
N GLU A 78 -0.17 14.99 6.41
CA GLU A 78 -1.18 15.79 5.66
C GLU A 78 -1.74 15.01 4.48
N VAL A 79 -0.92 14.29 3.74
CA VAL A 79 -1.37 13.42 2.64
C VAL A 79 -2.29 12.32 3.17
N ASN A 80 -1.93 11.68 4.28
CA ASN A 80 -2.75 10.65 4.92
C ASN A 80 -4.09 11.20 5.40
N ALA A 81 -4.11 12.41 6.00
CA ALA A 81 -5.33 13.07 6.43
C ALA A 81 -6.25 13.42 5.24
N ARG A 82 -5.68 13.87 4.13
CA ARG A 82 -6.43 14.17 2.90
C ARG A 82 -7.02 12.90 2.28
N THR A 83 -6.26 11.82 2.28
CA THR A 83 -6.72 10.50 1.80
C THR A 83 -7.88 9.99 2.65
N PHE A 84 -7.78 10.10 3.98
CA PHE A 84 -8.88 9.78 4.90
C PHE A 84 -10.14 10.58 4.56
N THR A 85 -10.04 11.90 4.45
CA THR A 85 -11.17 12.77 4.15
C THR A 85 -11.82 12.42 2.81
N ALA A 86 -11.02 12.13 1.79
CA ALA A 86 -11.51 11.81 0.46
C ALA A 86 -12.24 10.46 0.38
N ASN A 87 -11.92 9.50 1.25
CA ASN A 87 -12.40 8.12 1.14
C ASN A 87 -13.35 7.69 2.26
N HIS A 88 -13.37 8.40 3.39
CA HIS A 88 -14.12 8.00 4.59
C HIS A 88 -15.62 7.78 4.32
N GLY A 89 -16.23 8.60 3.49
CA GLY A 89 -17.65 8.50 3.11
C GLY A 89 -17.93 7.55 1.93
N ARG A 90 -16.93 6.90 1.36
CA ARG A 90 -17.11 6.01 0.20
C ARG A 90 -17.58 4.62 0.62
N PRO A 91 -18.34 3.91 -0.25
CA PRO A 91 -18.74 2.54 0.03
C PRO A 91 -17.54 1.61 0.22
N LEU A 92 -17.63 0.69 1.20
CA LEU A 92 -16.60 -0.30 1.49
C LEU A 92 -16.18 -1.09 0.24
N GLU A 93 -17.15 -1.51 -0.55
CA GLU A 93 -16.91 -2.32 -1.77
C GLU A 93 -16.03 -1.59 -2.78
N GLU A 94 -16.24 -0.28 -2.95
CA GLU A 94 -15.41 0.53 -3.84
C GLU A 94 -13.99 0.69 -3.31
N VAL A 95 -13.83 0.95 -2.02
CA VAL A 95 -12.52 1.07 -1.38
C VAL A 95 -11.75 -0.24 -1.45
N GLN A 96 -12.40 -1.37 -1.19
CA GLN A 96 -11.79 -2.70 -1.31
C GLN A 96 -11.36 -3.00 -2.75
N ALA A 97 -12.21 -2.70 -3.72
CA ALA A 97 -11.90 -2.94 -5.12
C ALA A 97 -10.72 -2.08 -5.61
N GLU A 98 -10.65 -0.84 -5.21
CA GLU A 98 -9.54 0.05 -5.57
C GLU A 98 -8.22 -0.35 -4.92
N GLU A 99 -8.24 -0.73 -3.65
CA GLU A 99 -7.05 -1.22 -2.96
C GLU A 99 -6.54 -2.51 -3.61
N GLN A 100 -7.43 -3.45 -3.91
CA GLN A 100 -7.06 -4.69 -4.59
C GLN A 100 -6.48 -4.42 -5.98
N ALA A 101 -7.07 -3.52 -6.75
CA ALA A 101 -6.57 -3.12 -8.07
C ALA A 101 -5.20 -2.44 -7.99
N ALA A 102 -4.97 -1.60 -6.97
CA ALA A 102 -3.69 -0.95 -6.74
C ALA A 102 -2.57 -1.96 -6.46
N TYR A 103 -2.84 -2.95 -5.60
CA TYR A 103 -1.89 -4.02 -5.33
C TYR A 103 -1.59 -4.86 -6.58
N GLN A 104 -2.63 -5.29 -7.31
CA GLN A 104 -2.48 -6.09 -8.52
C GLN A 104 -1.67 -5.36 -9.59
N ASP A 105 -1.89 -4.06 -9.76
CA ASP A 105 -1.14 -3.24 -10.71
C ASP A 105 0.33 -3.14 -10.30
N LEU A 106 0.62 -2.92 -9.02
CA LEU A 106 1.99 -2.89 -8.50
C LEU A 106 2.69 -4.23 -8.70
N GLN A 107 2.04 -5.34 -8.37
CA GLN A 107 2.57 -6.69 -8.58
C GLN A 107 2.89 -6.95 -10.05
N ALA A 108 1.99 -6.61 -10.96
CA ALA A 108 2.18 -6.79 -12.39
C ALA A 108 3.37 -5.97 -12.94
N LEU A 109 3.56 -4.76 -12.40
CA LEU A 109 4.72 -3.94 -12.74
C LEU A 109 6.04 -4.59 -12.31
N VAL A 110 6.07 -5.14 -11.11
CA VAL A 110 7.25 -5.85 -10.59
C VAL A 110 7.56 -7.09 -11.44
N GLU A 111 6.54 -7.87 -11.77
CA GLU A 111 6.69 -9.08 -12.62
C GLU A 111 7.35 -8.75 -13.96
N LYS A 112 6.95 -7.66 -14.59
CA LYS A 112 7.44 -7.23 -15.91
C LYS A 112 8.75 -6.47 -15.86
N ALA A 113 9.11 -5.88 -14.73
CA ALA A 113 10.26 -5.00 -14.62
C ALA A 113 11.59 -5.74 -14.87
N PRO A 114 12.53 -5.13 -15.58
CA PRO A 114 13.92 -5.59 -15.57
C PRO A 114 14.50 -5.54 -14.15
N GLU A 115 15.39 -6.48 -13.83
CA GLU A 115 16.06 -6.52 -12.51
C GLU A 115 16.76 -5.20 -12.18
N ASN A 116 17.38 -4.55 -13.17
CA ASN A 116 18.03 -3.26 -12.99
C ASN A 116 17.07 -2.17 -12.50
N ASP A 117 15.85 -2.15 -12.98
CA ASP A 117 14.87 -1.15 -12.57
C ASP A 117 14.47 -1.32 -11.09
N LEU A 118 14.58 -2.53 -10.56
CA LEU A 118 14.22 -2.87 -9.19
C LEU A 118 15.40 -2.72 -8.21
N PHE A 119 16.60 -3.16 -8.61
CA PHE A 119 17.68 -3.41 -7.66
C PHE A 119 18.94 -2.56 -7.85
N ASP A 120 19.09 -1.86 -8.99
CA ASP A 120 20.24 -0.97 -9.18
C ASP A 120 19.99 0.37 -8.46
N PRO A 121 20.77 0.69 -7.40
CA PRO A 121 20.60 1.93 -6.64
C PRO A 121 20.90 3.19 -7.47
N GLN A 122 21.56 3.05 -8.61
CA GLN A 122 21.90 4.18 -9.50
C GLN A 122 20.94 4.30 -10.69
N ARG A 123 19.93 3.42 -10.78
CA ARG A 123 19.00 3.37 -11.92
C ARG A 123 18.19 4.64 -12.10
N PHE A 124 17.70 5.20 -10.98
CA PHE A 124 16.86 6.40 -11.00
C PHE A 124 17.44 7.46 -10.06
N SER A 125 17.71 8.65 -10.58
CA SER A 125 18.22 9.75 -9.74
C SER A 125 17.22 10.18 -8.66
N TRP A 126 15.93 10.02 -8.92
CA TRP A 126 14.84 10.33 -7.99
C TRP A 126 14.96 9.57 -6.66
N THR A 127 15.50 8.37 -6.68
CA THR A 127 15.63 7.53 -5.46
C THR A 127 16.81 7.90 -4.57
N SER A 128 17.61 8.88 -4.98
CA SER A 128 18.77 9.36 -4.20
C SER A 128 19.76 8.27 -3.79
N GLY A 129 20.02 7.33 -4.70
CA GLY A 129 20.99 6.25 -4.46
C GLY A 129 20.43 5.02 -3.74
N GLN A 130 19.09 4.91 -3.67
CA GLN A 130 18.43 3.72 -3.15
C GLN A 130 17.82 2.89 -4.30
N PRO A 131 17.83 1.55 -4.22
CA PRO A 131 17.14 0.71 -5.19
C PRO A 131 15.62 0.86 -5.05
N PHE A 132 14.90 0.84 -6.17
CA PHE A 132 13.46 1.12 -6.16
C PHE A 132 12.63 0.08 -5.37
N PHE A 133 13.11 -1.16 -5.24
CA PHE A 133 12.39 -2.17 -4.47
C PHE A 133 12.08 -1.75 -3.03
N GLU A 134 12.87 -0.85 -2.44
CA GLU A 134 12.62 -0.35 -1.09
C GLU A 134 11.30 0.44 -0.98
N TRP A 135 10.89 1.15 -2.04
CA TRP A 135 9.57 1.79 -2.11
C TRP A 135 8.45 0.76 -2.25
N ILE A 136 8.68 -0.29 -3.05
CA ILE A 136 7.73 -1.39 -3.18
C ILE A 136 7.52 -2.09 -1.84
N GLU A 137 8.58 -2.42 -1.12
CA GLU A 137 8.52 -2.98 0.22
C GLU A 137 7.79 -2.05 1.18
N GLY A 138 8.21 -0.78 1.25
CA GLY A 138 7.67 0.22 2.16
C GLY A 138 6.19 0.51 1.98
N ASP A 139 5.66 0.35 0.76
CA ASP A 139 4.25 0.64 0.44
C ASP A 139 3.42 -0.62 0.16
N SER A 140 3.97 -1.82 0.37
CA SER A 140 3.23 -3.09 0.28
C SER A 140 3.46 -3.95 1.52
N PHE A 141 4.19 -5.05 1.42
CA PHE A 141 4.32 -6.01 2.52
C PHE A 141 4.94 -5.44 3.81
N GLY A 142 5.90 -4.52 3.71
CA GLY A 142 6.44 -3.80 4.87
C GLY A 142 5.40 -2.91 5.53
N HIS A 143 4.60 -2.20 4.74
CA HIS A 143 3.49 -1.37 5.20
C HIS A 143 2.39 -2.20 5.89
N TYR A 144 2.05 -3.36 5.31
CA TYR A 144 1.09 -4.27 5.96
C TYR A 144 1.58 -4.69 7.34
N GLN A 145 2.86 -5.05 7.48
CA GLN A 145 3.45 -5.45 8.76
C GLN A 145 3.33 -4.36 9.83
N GLU A 146 3.41 -3.09 9.45
CA GLU A 146 3.21 -1.98 10.38
C GLU A 146 1.78 -1.93 10.94
N HIS A 147 0.78 -2.30 10.14
CA HIS A 147 -0.63 -2.20 10.51
C HIS A 147 -1.26 -3.49 11.04
N LEU A 148 -0.65 -4.65 10.79
CA LEU A 148 -1.19 -5.94 11.24
C LEU A 148 -1.43 -6.02 12.75
N PRO A 149 -0.58 -5.48 13.65
CA PRO A 149 -0.87 -5.52 15.08
C PRO A 149 -2.18 -4.82 15.48
N ALA A 150 -2.47 -3.66 14.90
CA ALA A 150 -3.73 -2.94 15.17
C ALA A 150 -4.94 -3.69 14.63
N LEU A 151 -4.83 -4.29 13.44
CA LEU A 151 -5.86 -5.16 12.87
C LEU A 151 -6.10 -6.38 13.75
N GLN A 152 -5.05 -7.05 14.21
CA GLN A 152 -5.15 -8.21 15.10
C GLN A 152 -5.87 -7.87 16.40
N GLU A 153 -5.58 -6.71 16.98
CA GLU A 153 -6.26 -6.23 18.17
C GLU A 153 -7.77 -6.08 17.94
N TRP A 154 -8.16 -5.49 16.80
CA TRP A 154 -9.57 -5.35 16.43
C TRP A 154 -10.24 -6.71 16.19
N VAL A 155 -9.58 -7.59 15.43
CA VAL A 155 -10.07 -8.97 15.20
C VAL A 155 -10.31 -9.69 16.53
N ASN A 156 -9.40 -9.58 17.49
CA ASN A 156 -9.54 -10.20 18.80
C ASN A 156 -10.73 -9.64 19.59
N LYS A 157 -11.03 -8.35 19.45
CA LYS A 157 -12.19 -7.72 20.10
C LYS A 157 -13.53 -8.13 19.47
N THR A 158 -13.54 -8.60 18.23
CA THR A 158 -14.75 -9.00 17.51
C THR A 158 -15.09 -10.49 17.64
N LYS A 159 -14.23 -11.27 18.25
CA LYS A 159 -14.44 -12.71 18.50
C LYS A 159 -15.46 -12.97 19.60
#